data_4a4e896657e915a5a17a4c434d2f0415
#
_entry.id   4a4e896657e915a5a17a4c434d2f0415
#
_cell.length_a   1.000
_cell.length_b   1.000
_cell.length_c   1.000
_cell.angle_alpha   90.00
_cell.angle_beta   90.00
_cell.angle_gamma   90.00
#
_symmetry.space_group_name_H-M   'P 1'
#
loop_
_entity.id
_entity.type
_entity.pdbx_description
1 polymer ?
#
loop_
_entity_poly.entity_id
_entity_poly.type
_entity_poly.pdbx_seq_one_letter_code
_entity_poly.pdbx_strand_id
1 'polypeptide(L)'
;LLLGPVLRHVGTTTATVWVQTSRPAQVEVLGCRASTFSVREQHYALVEINGLEPGSITTYRVHLDEQLAWPPPASPWPDSRIRTRRSARESESPVRVVFCSCRRAKPDDPRSAAAMGPDALDLYAVRMAGMAPRDWPDALLLLGDQVYADDPTPQTRRWMDSRRDTSVPPGYEVADFTEYVHLYVESWSDPQFRWLVSTVPTAMIFDDHDVRDDWNTSAAWRDQITAQPWWPERIRGALASYWVYQHIGNLSPQQRHVDPTWRAVQDTSGDAWPALQEMADAADGDPGPISWSFRWDIDGVRLVVLDTRSGRRLTEGRRAMLDDDEFAWAERAISEDAHQTAHLLIGSSLPWLLAPAIHDVQSANAAACSRGSALGERIRQALDLEHWAAFEDSFRRLATLLRQVAAAPRAPATISVLSGDVHHSYVARAEVEGSPVHQLVSSPVHHPVPWYATVALRVAWWGPLAAAVRSAVRRLGVADPALSWRLLRGPVFGNAVATLTFSDRSAELVFERSGPSGQLEPVTRIELAGLSTTCQRPATTPRQESDRR
;
A
#
# COMPACT_ATOMS: atom_id res chain seq x y z
N LEU A 1 -1.22 -24.78 11.24
CA LEU A 1 -1.02 -23.45 10.66
C LEU A 1 -2.08 -23.21 9.58
N LEU A 2 -2.93 -22.18 9.76
CA LEU A 2 -3.95 -21.80 8.77
C LEU A 2 -3.33 -20.84 7.75
N LEU A 3 -2.87 -19.67 8.22
CA LEU A 3 -2.21 -18.65 7.39
C LEU A 3 -0.82 -18.29 7.91
N GLY A 4 -0.03 -17.71 7.06
CA GLY A 4 1.35 -17.37 7.33
C GLY A 4 2.30 -18.58 7.12
N PRO A 5 3.57 -18.46 7.56
CA PRO A 5 4.09 -17.29 8.25
C PRO A 5 4.13 -16.06 7.35
N VAL A 6 3.96 -14.88 7.93
CA VAL A 6 4.19 -13.61 7.25
C VAL A 6 5.35 -12.91 7.94
N LEU A 7 6.43 -12.66 7.22
CA LEU A 7 7.57 -11.88 7.71
C LEU A 7 7.17 -10.41 7.71
N ARG A 8 7.15 -9.82 8.89
CA ARG A 8 6.68 -8.45 9.11
C ARG A 8 7.88 -7.51 9.30
N HIS A 9 7.82 -6.63 10.29
CA HIS A 9 8.94 -5.70 10.55
C HIS A 9 10.26 -6.45 10.79
N VAL A 10 11.31 -6.00 10.11
CA VAL A 10 12.69 -6.50 10.28
C VAL A 10 13.61 -5.32 10.60
N GLY A 11 14.32 -5.43 11.72
CA GLY A 11 15.33 -4.48 12.16
C GLY A 11 16.77 -4.94 11.87
N THR A 12 17.73 -4.35 12.55
CA THR A 12 19.14 -4.74 12.46
C THR A 12 19.41 -6.07 13.18
N THR A 13 18.77 -6.30 14.32
CA THR A 13 18.96 -7.50 15.16
C THR A 13 17.64 -8.19 15.51
N THR A 14 16.52 -7.73 14.93
CA THR A 14 15.19 -8.20 15.26
C THR A 14 14.36 -8.50 14.03
N ALA A 15 13.40 -9.41 14.16
CA ALA A 15 12.39 -9.67 13.15
C ALA A 15 11.06 -10.04 13.83
N THR A 16 9.95 -9.85 13.14
CA THR A 16 8.62 -10.28 13.59
C THR A 16 8.01 -11.23 12.56
N VAL A 17 7.53 -12.38 13.02
CA VAL A 17 6.81 -13.35 12.20
C VAL A 17 5.38 -13.48 12.72
N TRP A 18 4.40 -13.21 11.86
CA TRP A 18 2.98 -13.36 12.14
C TRP A 18 2.45 -14.70 11.63
N VAL A 19 1.54 -15.32 12.38
CA VAL A 19 0.86 -16.56 12.00
C VAL A 19 -0.60 -16.58 12.49
N GLN A 20 -1.46 -17.33 11.77
CA GLN A 20 -2.79 -17.77 12.21
C GLN A 20 -2.83 -19.28 12.34
N THR A 21 -3.41 -19.79 13.42
CA THR A 21 -3.51 -21.23 13.71
C THR A 21 -4.97 -21.66 13.85
N SER A 22 -5.25 -22.95 13.67
CA SER A 22 -6.60 -23.52 13.78
C SER A 22 -7.06 -23.76 15.23
N ARG A 23 -6.13 -23.67 16.19
CA ARG A 23 -6.37 -23.87 17.64
C ARG A 23 -5.33 -23.09 18.42
N PRO A 24 -5.55 -22.85 19.71
CA PRO A 24 -4.51 -22.31 20.58
C PRO A 24 -3.22 -23.14 20.48
N ALA A 25 -2.08 -22.50 20.38
CA ALA A 25 -0.79 -23.16 20.23
C ALA A 25 0.35 -22.28 20.75
N GLN A 26 1.47 -22.91 21.08
CA GLN A 26 2.74 -22.22 21.24
C GLN A 26 3.47 -22.21 19.89
N VAL A 27 3.79 -21.04 19.41
CA VAL A 27 4.50 -20.83 18.13
C VAL A 27 5.97 -20.57 18.42
N GLU A 28 6.85 -21.33 17.75
CA GLU A 28 8.29 -21.15 17.87
C GLU A 28 8.94 -20.84 16.51
N VAL A 29 9.81 -19.83 16.48
CA VAL A 29 10.65 -19.45 15.34
C VAL A 29 12.05 -19.12 15.85
N LEU A 30 13.09 -19.83 15.37
CA LEU A 30 14.50 -19.64 15.77
C LEU A 30 14.70 -19.65 17.30
N GLY A 31 13.98 -20.50 18.03
CA GLY A 31 14.05 -20.59 19.48
C GLY A 31 13.25 -19.52 20.24
N CYS A 32 12.75 -18.49 19.57
CA CYS A 32 11.82 -17.50 20.15
C CYS A 32 10.40 -18.05 20.14
N ARG A 33 9.64 -17.83 21.22
CA ARG A 33 8.31 -18.41 21.42
C ARG A 33 7.27 -17.34 21.71
N ALA A 34 6.06 -17.55 21.19
CA ALA A 34 4.88 -16.78 21.51
C ALA A 34 3.66 -17.68 21.64
N SER A 35 2.82 -17.47 22.63
CA SER A 35 1.50 -18.09 22.70
C SER A 35 0.53 -17.36 21.78
N THR A 36 -0.40 -18.09 21.20
CA THR A 36 -1.48 -17.47 20.44
C THR A 36 -2.43 -16.70 21.35
N PHE A 37 -2.87 -15.52 20.90
CA PHE A 37 -4.06 -14.83 21.44
C PHE A 37 -5.28 -15.18 20.58
N SER A 38 -6.46 -15.09 21.17
CA SER A 38 -7.71 -15.48 20.50
C SER A 38 -8.59 -14.27 20.23
N VAL A 39 -9.21 -14.24 19.05
CA VAL A 39 -10.21 -13.25 18.67
C VAL A 39 -11.38 -14.00 18.01
N ARG A 40 -12.53 -14.03 18.64
CA ARG A 40 -13.73 -14.75 18.16
C ARG A 40 -13.38 -16.15 17.62
N GLU A 41 -12.77 -17.00 18.44
CA GLU A 41 -12.35 -18.37 18.10
C GLU A 41 -11.24 -18.51 17.04
N GLN A 42 -10.69 -17.39 16.57
CA GLN A 42 -9.50 -17.38 15.72
C GLN A 42 -8.25 -17.17 16.57
N HIS A 43 -7.14 -17.76 16.18
CA HIS A 43 -5.93 -17.78 16.99
C HIS A 43 -4.74 -17.23 16.20
N TYR A 44 -4.08 -16.24 16.77
CA TYR A 44 -2.99 -15.51 16.10
C TYR A 44 -1.78 -15.41 17.01
N ALA A 45 -0.60 -15.36 16.42
CA ALA A 45 0.61 -15.05 17.16
C ALA A 45 1.54 -14.15 16.35
N LEU A 46 2.26 -13.27 17.08
CA LEU A 46 3.42 -12.56 16.57
C LEU A 46 4.64 -13.03 17.35
N VAL A 47 5.55 -13.69 16.67
CA VAL A 47 6.81 -14.14 17.27
C VAL A 47 7.85 -13.04 17.05
N GLU A 48 8.33 -12.44 18.14
CA GLU A 48 9.45 -11.49 18.10
C GLU A 48 10.77 -12.24 18.22
N ILE A 49 11.57 -12.14 17.18
CA ILE A 49 12.88 -12.76 17.09
C ILE A 49 13.91 -11.70 17.40
N ASN A 50 14.77 -11.98 18.36
CA ASN A 50 15.83 -11.07 18.83
C ASN A 50 17.19 -11.73 18.71
N GLY A 51 18.26 -10.92 18.74
CA GLY A 51 19.64 -11.39 18.74
C GLY A 51 20.13 -11.90 17.38
N LEU A 52 19.48 -11.49 16.29
CA LEU A 52 19.97 -11.77 14.95
C LEU A 52 21.23 -10.92 14.64
N GLU A 53 22.12 -11.45 13.83
CA GLU A 53 23.31 -10.72 13.37
C GLU A 53 22.88 -9.65 12.34
N PRO A 54 23.37 -8.40 12.45
CA PRO A 54 23.12 -7.35 11.46
C PRO A 54 23.59 -7.74 10.05
N GLY A 55 22.81 -7.41 9.02
CA GLY A 55 23.17 -7.68 7.63
C GLY A 55 23.24 -9.16 7.25
N SER A 56 22.72 -10.04 8.09
CA SER A 56 22.74 -11.49 7.87
C SER A 56 21.51 -12.00 7.13
N ILE A 57 21.62 -13.22 6.59
CA ILE A 57 20.49 -13.96 6.00
C ILE A 57 20.35 -15.27 6.78
N THR A 58 19.25 -15.40 7.52
CA THR A 58 19.00 -16.56 8.38
C THR A 58 17.79 -17.33 7.88
N THR A 59 17.94 -18.61 7.57
CA THR A 59 16.82 -19.51 7.27
C THR A 59 16.02 -19.81 8.53
N TYR A 60 14.71 -19.84 8.45
CA TYR A 60 13.85 -20.14 9.60
C TYR A 60 12.76 -21.16 9.28
N ARG A 61 12.23 -21.75 10.34
CA ARG A 61 11.11 -22.68 10.35
C ARG A 61 10.12 -22.25 11.41
N VAL A 62 8.86 -22.65 11.26
CA VAL A 62 7.83 -22.42 12.27
C VAL A 62 7.42 -23.76 12.85
N HIS A 63 7.46 -23.87 14.18
CA HIS A 63 6.91 -25.01 14.93
C HIS A 63 5.68 -24.58 15.70
N LEU A 64 4.68 -25.45 15.74
CA LEU A 64 3.49 -25.33 16.58
C LEU A 64 3.51 -26.49 17.58
N ASP A 65 3.53 -26.18 18.87
CA ASP A 65 3.65 -27.19 19.94
C ASP A 65 4.75 -28.22 19.63
N GLU A 66 5.95 -27.72 19.29
CA GLU A 66 7.15 -28.47 18.92
C GLU A 66 7.08 -29.24 17.58
N GLN A 67 5.94 -29.23 16.88
CA GLN A 67 5.78 -29.86 15.57
C GLN A 67 6.06 -28.89 14.43
N LEU A 68 6.85 -29.35 13.44
CA LEU A 68 7.14 -28.53 12.25
C LEU A 68 5.84 -28.23 11.48
N ALA A 69 5.52 -26.94 11.34
CA ALA A 69 4.34 -26.45 10.63
C ALA A 69 4.65 -25.67 9.35
N TRP A 70 5.90 -25.14 9.26
CA TRP A 70 6.40 -24.45 8.06
C TRP A 70 7.91 -24.67 7.89
N PRO A 71 8.42 -24.97 6.67
CA PRO A 71 7.62 -25.18 5.45
C PRO A 71 6.77 -26.47 5.54
N PRO A 72 5.69 -26.58 4.73
CA PRO A 72 4.91 -27.81 4.65
C PRO A 72 5.76 -28.94 4.05
N PRO A 73 5.44 -30.21 4.34
CA PRO A 73 6.14 -31.35 3.76
C PRO A 73 6.18 -31.26 2.22
N ALA A 74 7.33 -31.57 1.63
CA ALA A 74 7.55 -31.54 0.18
C ALA A 74 7.25 -30.18 -0.49
N SER A 75 7.46 -29.07 0.24
CA SER A 75 7.34 -27.72 -0.33
C SER A 75 8.24 -27.59 -1.59
N PRO A 76 7.72 -27.13 -2.72
CA PRO A 76 8.55 -26.89 -3.91
C PRO A 76 9.34 -25.57 -3.81
N TRP A 77 9.09 -24.75 -2.77
CA TRP A 77 9.67 -23.42 -2.60
C TRP A 77 10.99 -23.49 -1.83
N PRO A 78 11.94 -22.59 -2.11
CA PRO A 78 13.11 -22.40 -1.27
C PRO A 78 12.73 -22.13 0.19
N ASP A 79 13.64 -22.45 1.12
CA ASP A 79 13.46 -22.15 2.55
C ASP A 79 13.19 -20.66 2.77
N SER A 80 12.24 -20.34 3.65
CA SER A 80 11.96 -18.97 4.08
C SER A 80 13.13 -18.38 4.85
N ARG A 81 13.39 -17.09 4.69
CA ARG A 81 14.58 -16.42 5.24
C ARG A 81 14.23 -15.07 5.82
N ILE A 82 14.99 -14.69 6.83
CA ILE A 82 15.02 -13.34 7.39
C ILE A 82 16.32 -12.71 6.97
N ARG A 83 16.26 -11.55 6.32
CA ARG A 83 17.42 -10.71 6.02
C ARG A 83 17.37 -9.47 6.89
N THR A 84 18.26 -9.38 7.88
CA THR A 84 18.35 -8.24 8.79
C THR A 84 18.94 -7.01 8.10
N ARG A 85 18.55 -5.83 8.60
CA ARG A 85 19.11 -4.54 8.19
C ARG A 85 20.58 -4.45 8.61
N ARG A 86 21.35 -3.64 7.93
CA ARG A 86 22.77 -3.42 8.25
C ARG A 86 22.93 -2.36 9.33
N SER A 87 23.94 -2.49 10.17
CA SER A 87 24.21 -1.54 11.24
C SER A 87 24.96 -0.28 10.81
N ALA A 88 25.54 -0.25 9.61
CA ALA A 88 26.29 0.89 9.07
C ALA A 88 26.13 0.99 7.54
N ARG A 89 26.38 2.20 6.99
CA ARG A 89 26.32 2.51 5.55
C ARG A 89 27.32 1.76 4.66
N GLU A 90 27.90 0.68 5.11
CA GLU A 90 28.94 -0.08 4.41
C GLU A 90 28.40 -1.04 3.36
N SER A 91 27.34 -0.68 2.67
CA SER A 91 26.78 -1.60 1.71
C SER A 91 26.75 -1.04 0.30
N GLU A 92 27.52 -1.67 -0.56
CA GLU A 92 27.44 -1.56 -2.02
C GLU A 92 26.23 -2.31 -2.61
N SER A 93 25.49 -3.08 -1.82
CA SER A 93 24.34 -3.85 -2.33
C SER A 93 23.10 -2.96 -2.42
N PRO A 94 22.38 -3.01 -3.55
CA PRO A 94 21.16 -2.23 -3.74
C PRO A 94 20.04 -2.64 -2.79
N VAL A 95 19.23 -1.66 -2.35
CA VAL A 95 17.95 -1.88 -1.66
C VAL A 95 16.85 -2.03 -2.70
N ARG A 96 16.03 -3.07 -2.58
CA ARG A 96 14.89 -3.32 -3.49
C ARG A 96 13.58 -3.29 -2.74
N VAL A 97 12.67 -2.43 -3.18
CA VAL A 97 11.31 -2.32 -2.65
C VAL A 97 10.32 -2.67 -3.75
N VAL A 98 9.50 -3.67 -3.51
CA VAL A 98 8.39 -4.04 -4.39
C VAL A 98 7.12 -3.42 -3.84
N PHE A 99 6.27 -2.83 -4.70
CA PHE A 99 4.99 -2.30 -4.27
C PHE A 99 3.88 -2.54 -5.28
N CYS A 100 2.67 -2.68 -4.80
CA CYS A 100 1.45 -2.87 -5.59
C CYS A 100 0.20 -2.70 -4.72
N SER A 101 -0.98 -2.80 -5.33
CA SER A 101 -2.29 -2.71 -4.68
C SER A 101 -3.34 -3.53 -5.42
N CYS A 102 -4.56 -3.59 -4.89
CA CYS A 102 -5.74 -4.14 -5.54
C CYS A 102 -5.53 -5.61 -5.95
N ARG A 103 -5.43 -6.46 -4.91
CA ARG A 103 -5.29 -7.91 -5.06
C ARG A 103 -6.58 -8.62 -4.72
N ARG A 104 -7.44 -8.81 -5.72
CA ARG A 104 -8.64 -9.62 -5.57
C ARG A 104 -8.29 -11.12 -5.50
N ALA A 105 -8.95 -11.86 -4.61
CA ALA A 105 -8.79 -13.30 -4.50
C ALA A 105 -9.17 -14.01 -5.81
N LYS A 106 -8.54 -15.15 -6.09
CA LYS A 106 -8.78 -15.93 -7.30
C LYS A 106 -10.13 -16.61 -7.24
N PRO A 107 -11.00 -16.41 -8.24
CA PRO A 107 -12.24 -17.17 -8.31
C PRO A 107 -11.97 -18.64 -8.66
N ASP A 108 -12.82 -19.53 -8.13
CA ASP A 108 -12.75 -20.98 -8.39
C ASP A 108 -13.29 -21.39 -9.77
N ASP A 109 -14.01 -20.50 -10.43
CA ASP A 109 -14.55 -20.73 -11.77
C ASP A 109 -13.55 -20.32 -12.86
N PRO A 110 -13.28 -21.22 -13.85
CA PRO A 110 -12.25 -20.99 -14.86
C PRO A 110 -12.50 -19.78 -15.78
N ARG A 111 -13.76 -19.36 -15.99
CA ARG A 111 -14.08 -18.22 -16.85
C ARG A 111 -13.74 -16.90 -16.17
N SER A 112 -14.13 -16.76 -14.90
CA SER A 112 -13.78 -15.58 -14.09
C SER A 112 -12.27 -15.50 -13.88
N ALA A 113 -11.61 -16.62 -13.60
CA ALA A 113 -10.16 -16.69 -13.49
C ALA A 113 -9.46 -16.25 -14.79
N ALA A 114 -9.93 -16.71 -15.95
CA ALA A 114 -9.38 -16.31 -17.25
C ALA A 114 -9.60 -14.82 -17.54
N ALA A 115 -10.72 -14.24 -17.11
CA ALA A 115 -11.03 -12.82 -17.29
C ALA A 115 -10.14 -11.91 -16.41
N MET A 116 -9.75 -12.38 -15.23
CA MET A 116 -8.84 -11.65 -14.33
C MET A 116 -7.37 -11.72 -14.79
N GLY A 117 -7.01 -12.79 -15.49
CA GLY A 117 -5.62 -13.05 -15.88
C GLY A 117 -4.73 -13.48 -14.69
N PRO A 118 -3.43 -13.74 -14.95
CA PRO A 118 -2.50 -14.16 -13.91
C PRO A 118 -2.25 -13.07 -12.85
N ASP A 119 -2.17 -13.47 -11.59
CA ASP A 119 -1.75 -12.61 -10.48
C ASP A 119 -0.26 -12.25 -10.64
N ALA A 120 0.05 -10.95 -10.67
CA ALA A 120 1.41 -10.49 -10.90
C ALA A 120 2.34 -10.79 -9.70
N LEU A 121 1.82 -10.84 -8.46
CA LEU A 121 2.62 -11.25 -7.29
C LEU A 121 2.96 -12.73 -7.29
N ASP A 122 2.06 -13.57 -7.78
CA ASP A 122 2.35 -15.00 -7.93
C ASP A 122 3.47 -15.24 -8.94
N LEU A 123 3.40 -14.55 -10.08
CA LEU A 123 4.45 -14.63 -11.09
C LEU A 123 5.77 -14.05 -10.56
N TYR A 124 5.69 -13.01 -9.72
CA TYR A 124 6.85 -12.46 -9.04
C TYR A 124 7.47 -13.49 -8.09
N ALA A 125 6.66 -14.17 -7.28
CA ALA A 125 7.09 -15.23 -6.37
C ALA A 125 7.79 -16.38 -7.12
N VAL A 126 7.19 -16.86 -8.20
CA VAL A 126 7.77 -17.93 -9.04
C VAL A 126 9.14 -17.52 -9.59
N ARG A 127 9.26 -16.30 -10.11
CA ARG A 127 10.55 -15.78 -10.59
C ARG A 127 11.56 -15.65 -9.46
N MET A 128 11.15 -15.07 -8.32
CA MET A 128 12.00 -14.85 -7.16
C MET A 128 12.57 -16.16 -6.60
N ALA A 129 11.82 -17.26 -6.64
CA ALA A 129 12.28 -18.56 -6.22
C ALA A 129 13.51 -19.08 -7.00
N GLY A 130 13.66 -18.65 -8.26
CA GLY A 130 14.82 -18.94 -9.09
C GLY A 130 15.99 -17.96 -8.93
N MET A 131 15.84 -16.88 -8.16
CA MET A 131 16.88 -15.86 -7.96
C MET A 131 17.79 -16.21 -6.78
N ALA A 132 19.03 -15.68 -6.80
CA ALA A 132 19.87 -15.77 -5.61
C ALA A 132 19.26 -14.95 -4.45
N PRO A 133 19.30 -15.45 -3.20
CA PRO A 133 18.65 -14.75 -2.06
C PRO A 133 19.13 -13.32 -1.82
N ARG A 134 20.34 -12.97 -2.21
CA ARG A 134 20.86 -11.60 -2.13
C ARG A 134 20.13 -10.63 -3.09
N ASP A 135 19.47 -11.16 -4.12
CA ASP A 135 18.75 -10.39 -5.13
C ASP A 135 17.26 -10.29 -4.84
N TRP A 136 16.78 -10.93 -3.77
CA TRP A 136 15.40 -10.83 -3.32
C TRP A 136 15.10 -9.43 -2.78
N PRO A 137 13.83 -8.98 -2.80
CA PRO A 137 13.43 -7.68 -2.25
C PRO A 137 13.74 -7.55 -0.76
N ASP A 138 14.02 -6.32 -0.34
CA ASP A 138 14.20 -5.93 1.06
C ASP A 138 12.88 -5.60 1.74
N ALA A 139 11.86 -5.21 0.96
CA ALA A 139 10.50 -5.00 1.42
C ALA A 139 9.48 -5.21 0.30
N LEU A 140 8.30 -5.67 0.68
CA LEU A 140 7.07 -5.66 -0.09
C LEU A 140 6.10 -4.70 0.57
N LEU A 141 5.57 -3.74 -0.20
CA LEU A 141 4.57 -2.79 0.26
C LEU A 141 3.26 -3.02 -0.49
N LEU A 142 2.22 -3.38 0.24
CA LEU A 142 0.86 -3.57 -0.26
C LEU A 142 0.01 -2.34 0.10
N LEU A 143 -0.38 -1.58 -0.93
CA LEU A 143 -1.00 -0.26 -0.80
C LEU A 143 -2.51 -0.32 -1.06
N GLY A 144 -3.22 -1.04 -0.19
CA GLY A 144 -4.68 -1.15 -0.21
C GLY A 144 -5.22 -2.39 -0.93
N ASP A 145 -6.48 -2.67 -0.65
CA ASP A 145 -7.30 -3.73 -1.24
C ASP A 145 -6.68 -5.13 -1.17
N GLN A 146 -6.39 -5.54 0.06
CA GLN A 146 -5.94 -6.91 0.30
C GLN A 146 -7.11 -7.90 0.32
N VAL A 147 -8.31 -7.40 0.60
CA VAL A 147 -9.59 -8.10 0.52
C VAL A 147 -10.66 -7.18 -0.06
N TYR A 148 -11.65 -7.76 -0.73
CA TYR A 148 -12.79 -7.04 -1.30
C TYR A 148 -14.05 -7.39 -0.51
N ALA A 149 -14.30 -6.62 0.55
CA ALA A 149 -15.37 -6.91 1.50
C ALA A 149 -16.77 -6.60 0.96
N ASP A 150 -16.86 -5.79 -0.06
CA ASP A 150 -18.08 -5.39 -0.78
C ASP A 150 -18.31 -6.18 -2.09
N ASP A 151 -17.27 -6.85 -2.63
CA ASP A 151 -17.38 -7.66 -3.84
C ASP A 151 -16.66 -9.02 -3.67
N PRO A 152 -17.14 -9.90 -2.76
CA PRO A 152 -16.60 -11.23 -2.55
C PRO A 152 -16.70 -12.11 -3.79
N THR A 153 -15.80 -13.09 -3.86
CA THR A 153 -15.78 -14.09 -4.93
C THR A 153 -17.06 -14.95 -4.95
N PRO A 154 -17.40 -15.59 -6.07
CA PRO A 154 -18.56 -16.47 -6.15
C PRO A 154 -18.53 -17.61 -5.11
N GLN A 155 -17.33 -18.16 -4.80
CA GLN A 155 -17.20 -19.20 -3.77
C GLN A 155 -17.49 -18.65 -2.37
N THR A 156 -17.00 -17.46 -2.04
CA THR A 156 -17.30 -16.80 -0.77
C THR A 156 -18.77 -16.44 -0.65
N ARG A 157 -19.45 -15.99 -1.73
CA ARG A 157 -20.89 -15.75 -1.73
C ARG A 157 -21.68 -17.04 -1.42
N ARG A 158 -21.32 -18.19 -2.01
CA ARG A 158 -21.93 -19.49 -1.68
C ARG A 158 -21.71 -19.88 -0.22
N TRP A 159 -20.54 -19.57 0.32
CA TRP A 159 -20.27 -19.81 1.74
C TRP A 159 -21.12 -18.91 2.64
N MET A 160 -21.29 -17.62 2.30
CA MET A 160 -22.18 -16.68 3.01
C MET A 160 -23.64 -17.17 3.00
N ASP A 161 -24.15 -17.68 1.85
CA ASP A 161 -25.51 -18.27 1.74
C ASP A 161 -25.73 -19.45 2.70
N SER A 162 -24.68 -20.20 3.01
CA SER A 162 -24.75 -21.29 4.00
C SER A 162 -24.74 -20.82 5.45
N ARG A 163 -24.34 -19.56 5.69
CA ARG A 163 -24.13 -18.99 7.02
C ARG A 163 -25.25 -18.06 7.46
N ARG A 164 -25.81 -17.27 6.55
CA ARG A 164 -26.86 -16.28 6.83
C ARG A 164 -27.78 -16.05 5.64
N ASP A 165 -28.89 -15.37 5.90
CA ASP A 165 -29.77 -14.91 4.84
C ASP A 165 -29.15 -13.71 4.09
N THR A 166 -28.71 -13.93 2.87
CA THR A 166 -28.10 -12.91 2.00
C THR A 166 -29.14 -12.13 1.17
N SER A 167 -30.44 -12.43 1.31
CA SER A 167 -31.50 -11.64 0.70
C SER A 167 -31.81 -10.33 1.44
N VAL A 168 -31.30 -10.18 2.67
CA VAL A 168 -31.41 -8.98 3.48
C VAL A 168 -30.04 -8.24 3.55
N PRO A 169 -30.04 -6.90 3.73
CA PRO A 169 -28.79 -6.16 3.86
C PRO A 169 -27.87 -6.70 4.96
N PRO A 170 -26.55 -6.73 4.74
CA PRO A 170 -25.80 -6.13 3.62
C PRO A 170 -25.73 -7.01 2.34
N GLY A 171 -26.57 -8.01 2.17
CA GLY A 171 -26.56 -8.85 0.99
C GLY A 171 -25.29 -9.71 0.93
N TYR A 172 -24.57 -9.70 -0.18
CA TYR A 172 -23.29 -10.38 -0.34
C TYR A 172 -22.08 -9.55 0.12
N GLU A 173 -22.28 -8.35 0.65
CA GLU A 173 -21.19 -7.65 1.33
C GLU A 173 -20.88 -8.34 2.68
N VAL A 174 -19.64 -8.30 3.12
CA VAL A 174 -19.21 -8.87 4.42
C VAL A 174 -19.97 -8.22 5.57
N ALA A 175 -20.44 -9.02 6.51
CA ALA A 175 -21.26 -8.54 7.61
C ALA A 175 -20.50 -8.40 8.94
N ASP A 176 -19.47 -9.24 9.19
CA ASP A 176 -18.81 -9.34 10.48
C ASP A 176 -17.35 -9.84 10.38
N PHE A 177 -16.67 -9.87 11.52
CA PHE A 177 -15.28 -10.32 11.65
C PHE A 177 -15.05 -11.73 11.12
N THR A 178 -15.99 -12.67 11.29
CA THR A 178 -15.83 -14.05 10.81
C THR A 178 -15.81 -14.11 9.28
N GLU A 179 -16.61 -13.28 8.63
CA GLU A 179 -16.60 -13.17 7.17
C GLU A 179 -15.31 -12.49 6.67
N TYR A 180 -14.76 -11.50 7.39
CA TYR A 180 -13.43 -10.97 7.10
C TYR A 180 -12.33 -12.02 7.20
N VAL A 181 -12.34 -12.84 8.26
CA VAL A 181 -11.39 -13.95 8.39
C VAL A 181 -11.46 -14.88 7.17
N HIS A 182 -12.67 -15.18 6.70
CA HIS A 182 -12.84 -16.01 5.50
C HIS A 182 -12.22 -15.38 4.26
N LEU A 183 -12.38 -14.06 4.05
CA LEU A 183 -11.75 -13.33 2.94
C LEU A 183 -10.21 -13.41 3.01
N TYR A 184 -9.62 -13.19 4.20
CA TYR A 184 -8.16 -13.29 4.34
C TYR A 184 -7.67 -14.73 4.11
N VAL A 185 -8.39 -15.73 4.60
CA VAL A 185 -8.04 -17.14 4.34
C VAL A 185 -8.11 -17.43 2.84
N GLU A 186 -9.16 -17.00 2.16
CA GLU A 186 -9.29 -17.16 0.71
C GLU A 186 -8.15 -16.47 -0.05
N SER A 187 -7.89 -15.20 0.24
CA SER A 187 -6.89 -14.39 -0.48
C SER A 187 -5.45 -14.82 -0.18
N TRP A 188 -5.12 -15.16 1.08
CA TRP A 188 -3.74 -15.39 1.53
C TRP A 188 -3.33 -16.86 1.58
N SER A 189 -4.23 -17.81 1.26
CA SER A 189 -3.89 -19.25 1.22
C SER A 189 -3.11 -19.66 -0.03
N ASP A 190 -2.99 -18.78 -1.00
CA ASP A 190 -2.26 -19.00 -2.25
C ASP A 190 -0.81 -19.43 -1.97
N PRO A 191 -0.32 -20.58 -2.43
CA PRO A 191 1.03 -21.07 -2.11
C PRO A 191 2.15 -20.12 -2.52
N GLN A 192 2.00 -19.43 -3.67
CA GLN A 192 2.95 -18.46 -4.19
C GLN A 192 3.02 -17.25 -3.27
N PHE A 193 1.86 -16.66 -2.96
CA PHE A 193 1.75 -15.51 -2.08
C PHE A 193 2.27 -15.87 -0.67
N ARG A 194 1.85 -17.00 -0.09
CA ARG A 194 2.33 -17.44 1.24
C ARG A 194 3.83 -17.54 1.32
N TRP A 195 4.46 -18.15 0.30
CA TRP A 195 5.91 -18.24 0.28
C TRP A 195 6.58 -16.87 0.14
N LEU A 196 6.06 -16.00 -0.73
CA LEU A 196 6.57 -14.65 -0.92
C LEU A 196 6.58 -13.87 0.39
N VAL A 197 5.42 -13.78 1.07
CA VAL A 197 5.30 -13.02 2.32
C VAL A 197 5.98 -13.69 3.51
N SER A 198 6.28 -15.00 3.43
CA SER A 198 7.10 -15.66 4.45
C SER A 198 8.59 -15.28 4.38
N THR A 199 9.02 -14.69 3.29
CA THR A 199 10.43 -14.46 2.98
C THR A 199 10.78 -12.98 2.80
N VAL A 200 9.84 -12.17 2.29
CA VAL A 200 10.02 -10.73 2.09
C VAL A 200 9.32 -9.97 3.22
N PRO A 201 10.04 -9.08 3.95
CA PRO A 201 9.40 -8.21 4.94
C PRO A 201 8.25 -7.43 4.31
N THR A 202 7.02 -7.63 4.81
CA THR A 202 5.81 -7.11 4.18
C THR A 202 5.12 -6.07 5.05
N ALA A 203 4.97 -4.86 4.51
CA ALA A 203 4.20 -3.76 5.08
C ALA A 203 2.89 -3.58 4.30
N MET A 204 1.81 -3.17 4.98
CA MET A 204 0.48 -3.09 4.39
C MET A 204 -0.28 -1.89 4.94
N ILE A 205 -1.14 -1.30 4.10
CA ILE A 205 -2.14 -0.32 4.50
C ILE A 205 -3.45 -0.67 3.82
N PHE A 206 -4.59 -0.39 4.45
CA PHE A 206 -5.90 -0.60 3.86
C PHE A 206 -6.22 0.41 2.76
N ASP A 207 -7.24 0.09 1.95
CA ASP A 207 -7.99 1.05 1.14
C ASP A 207 -9.49 0.80 1.35
N ASP A 208 -10.36 1.40 0.52
CA ASP A 208 -11.80 1.36 0.74
C ASP A 208 -12.39 -0.05 0.65
N HIS A 209 -12.03 -0.86 -0.34
CA HIS A 209 -12.55 -2.23 -0.48
C HIS A 209 -12.19 -3.16 0.70
N ASP A 210 -11.14 -2.86 1.47
CA ASP A 210 -10.87 -3.56 2.74
C ASP A 210 -12.00 -3.29 3.77
N VAL A 211 -12.79 -2.22 3.59
CA VAL A 211 -13.95 -1.86 4.38
C VAL A 211 -15.21 -1.85 3.53
N ARG A 212 -15.36 -0.92 2.62
CA ARG A 212 -16.44 -0.78 1.66
C ARG A 212 -16.08 0.29 0.62
N ASP A 213 -16.39 0.04 -0.65
CA ASP A 213 -16.27 0.99 -1.75
C ASP A 213 -16.73 2.40 -1.34
N ASP A 214 -15.95 3.42 -1.70
CA ASP A 214 -16.15 4.82 -1.29
C ASP A 214 -16.02 5.11 0.23
N TRP A 215 -15.42 4.23 1.03
CA TRP A 215 -15.32 4.44 2.48
C TRP A 215 -14.75 5.81 2.83
N ASN A 216 -15.54 6.55 3.64
CA ASN A 216 -15.21 7.93 4.07
C ASN A 216 -15.04 8.93 2.93
N THR A 217 -15.78 8.77 1.84
CA THR A 217 -15.74 9.72 0.71
C THR A 217 -16.33 11.09 1.09
N SER A 218 -17.41 11.13 1.90
CA SER A 218 -18.05 12.38 2.34
C SER A 218 -18.82 12.21 3.65
N ALA A 219 -19.18 13.35 4.28
CA ALA A 219 -20.05 13.35 5.46
C ALA A 219 -21.44 12.77 5.14
N ALA A 220 -22.00 13.07 3.96
CA ALA A 220 -23.29 12.53 3.55
C ALA A 220 -23.24 11.01 3.32
N TRP A 221 -22.16 10.48 2.75
CA TRP A 221 -21.94 9.04 2.67
C TRP A 221 -21.88 8.41 4.07
N ARG A 222 -21.12 9.02 4.98
CA ARG A 222 -21.00 8.54 6.36
C ARG A 222 -22.33 8.54 7.10
N ASP A 223 -23.13 9.60 6.98
CA ASP A 223 -24.47 9.68 7.57
C ASP A 223 -25.40 8.58 7.04
N GLN A 224 -25.31 8.27 5.74
CA GLN A 224 -26.10 7.21 5.11
C GLN A 224 -25.70 5.83 5.59
N ILE A 225 -24.40 5.54 5.68
CA ILE A 225 -23.91 4.21 6.03
C ILE A 225 -24.07 3.92 7.54
N THR A 226 -23.82 4.89 8.41
CA THR A 226 -23.97 4.74 9.85
C THR A 226 -25.43 4.58 10.28
N ALA A 227 -26.37 5.01 9.46
CA ALA A 227 -27.81 4.74 9.66
C ALA A 227 -28.22 3.28 9.37
N GLN A 228 -27.34 2.47 8.78
CA GLN A 228 -27.64 1.08 8.47
C GLN A 228 -27.47 0.19 9.70
N PRO A 229 -28.47 -0.64 10.07
CA PRO A 229 -28.41 -1.47 11.28
C PRO A 229 -27.24 -2.47 11.31
N TRP A 230 -26.73 -2.88 10.13
CA TRP A 230 -25.65 -3.85 9.99
C TRP A 230 -24.25 -3.19 10.03
N TRP A 231 -24.16 -1.87 9.87
CA TRP A 231 -22.88 -1.17 9.77
C TRP A 231 -21.97 -1.33 11.00
N PRO A 232 -22.46 -1.24 12.27
CA PRO A 232 -21.57 -1.38 13.43
C PRO A 232 -20.78 -2.68 13.48
N GLU A 233 -21.39 -3.83 13.14
CA GLU A 233 -20.65 -5.11 13.12
C GLU A 233 -19.70 -5.18 11.92
N ARG A 234 -20.09 -4.61 10.78
CA ARG A 234 -19.24 -4.51 9.59
C ARG A 234 -17.96 -3.74 9.88
N ILE A 235 -18.07 -2.49 10.38
CA ILE A 235 -16.90 -1.62 10.59
C ILE A 235 -15.99 -2.16 11.70
N ARG A 236 -16.56 -2.74 12.77
CA ARG A 236 -15.79 -3.44 13.80
C ARG A 236 -15.02 -4.62 13.21
N GLY A 237 -15.68 -5.43 12.39
CA GLY A 237 -15.05 -6.54 11.69
C GLY A 237 -13.92 -6.10 10.79
N ALA A 238 -14.13 -5.03 10.01
CA ALA A 238 -13.14 -4.44 9.12
C ALA A 238 -11.89 -3.97 9.87
N LEU A 239 -12.06 -3.07 10.83
CA LEU A 239 -10.94 -2.47 11.55
C LEU A 239 -10.21 -3.46 12.45
N ALA A 240 -10.94 -4.38 13.10
CA ALA A 240 -10.32 -5.44 13.89
C ALA A 240 -9.53 -6.42 13.02
N SER A 241 -10.07 -6.83 11.87
CA SER A 241 -9.33 -7.70 10.95
C SER A 241 -8.13 -6.99 10.35
N TYR A 242 -8.27 -5.73 9.90
CA TYR A 242 -7.14 -4.94 9.45
C TYR A 242 -6.04 -4.84 10.51
N TRP A 243 -6.40 -4.56 11.79
CA TRP A 243 -5.43 -4.52 12.88
C TRP A 243 -4.67 -5.83 13.02
N VAL A 244 -5.38 -6.97 13.05
CA VAL A 244 -4.78 -8.30 13.25
C VAL A 244 -3.92 -8.75 12.07
N TYR A 245 -4.44 -8.63 10.84
CA TYR A 245 -3.79 -9.17 9.64
C TYR A 245 -2.74 -8.22 9.07
N GLN A 246 -2.99 -6.91 9.15
CA GLN A 246 -2.15 -5.93 8.47
C GLN A 246 -1.38 -5.03 9.44
N HIS A 247 -2.06 -4.24 10.28
CA HIS A 247 -1.45 -3.13 11.01
C HIS A 247 -0.41 -3.56 12.04
N ILE A 248 -0.76 -4.52 12.92
CA ILE A 248 0.11 -4.89 14.06
C ILE A 248 1.49 -5.39 13.61
N GLY A 249 1.57 -5.96 12.42
CA GLY A 249 2.82 -6.39 11.81
C GLY A 249 3.66 -5.25 11.21
N ASN A 250 3.07 -4.08 10.94
CA ASN A 250 3.81 -2.91 10.45
C ASN A 250 4.65 -2.27 11.55
N LEU A 251 4.22 -2.41 12.82
CA LEU A 251 4.87 -1.80 13.96
C LEU A 251 6.17 -2.54 14.30
N SER A 252 7.22 -1.77 14.60
CA SER A 252 8.41 -2.33 15.22
C SER A 252 8.09 -2.90 16.60
N PRO A 253 8.93 -3.80 17.17
CA PRO A 253 8.75 -4.28 18.53
C PRO A 253 8.58 -3.15 19.55
N GLN A 254 9.36 -2.07 19.43
CA GLN A 254 9.32 -0.92 20.32
C GLN A 254 7.98 -0.16 20.21
N GLN A 255 7.49 0.07 18.99
CA GLN A 255 6.18 0.70 18.76
C GLN A 255 5.05 -0.16 19.30
N ARG A 256 5.10 -1.46 19.06
CA ARG A 256 4.11 -2.43 19.52
C ARG A 256 4.02 -2.49 21.04
N HIS A 257 5.16 -2.47 21.75
CA HIS A 257 5.17 -2.48 23.22
C HIS A 257 4.55 -1.24 23.87
N VAL A 258 4.40 -0.13 23.15
CA VAL A 258 3.72 1.07 23.64
C VAL A 258 2.30 1.22 23.07
N ASP A 259 1.92 0.41 22.10
CA ASP A 259 0.59 0.42 21.50
C ASP A 259 -0.48 -0.01 22.52
N PRO A 260 -1.52 0.81 22.75
CA PRO A 260 -2.52 0.52 23.79
C PRO A 260 -3.37 -0.71 23.44
N THR A 261 -3.70 -0.90 22.18
CA THR A 261 -4.51 -2.06 21.72
C THR A 261 -3.72 -3.35 21.87
N TRP A 262 -2.44 -3.35 21.50
CA TRP A 262 -1.58 -4.52 21.70
C TRP A 262 -1.46 -4.89 23.18
N ARG A 263 -1.28 -3.92 24.06
CA ARG A 263 -1.24 -4.17 25.51
C ARG A 263 -2.55 -4.78 26.02
N ALA A 264 -3.68 -4.21 25.63
CA ALA A 264 -5.00 -4.75 26.01
C ALA A 264 -5.20 -6.19 25.53
N VAL A 265 -4.75 -6.51 24.31
CA VAL A 265 -4.77 -7.88 23.77
C VAL A 265 -3.86 -8.82 24.57
N GLN A 266 -2.63 -8.38 24.93
CA GLN A 266 -1.68 -9.20 25.71
C GLN A 266 -2.13 -9.43 27.15
N ASP A 267 -2.82 -8.47 27.76
CA ASP A 267 -3.34 -8.56 29.12
C ASP A 267 -4.62 -9.41 29.22
N THR A 268 -5.22 -9.78 28.08
CA THR A 268 -6.44 -10.58 28.02
C THR A 268 -6.15 -12.07 28.16
N SER A 269 -6.75 -12.72 29.12
CA SER A 269 -6.61 -14.19 29.35
C SER A 269 -7.57 -15.06 28.53
N GLY A 270 -8.41 -14.48 27.69
CA GLY A 270 -9.44 -15.16 26.91
C GLY A 270 -9.59 -14.59 25.49
N ASP A 271 -10.83 -14.29 25.13
CA ASP A 271 -11.12 -13.67 23.83
C ASP A 271 -10.76 -12.16 23.87
N ALA A 272 -9.84 -11.75 23.02
CA ALA A 272 -9.39 -10.36 22.88
C ALA A 272 -10.37 -9.51 22.05
N TRP A 273 -11.48 -10.05 21.59
CA TRP A 273 -12.48 -9.30 20.83
C TRP A 273 -12.93 -8.00 21.50
N PRO A 274 -13.21 -7.95 22.82
CA PRO A 274 -13.62 -6.70 23.46
C PRO A 274 -12.61 -5.56 23.28
N ALA A 275 -11.30 -5.84 23.37
CA ALA A 275 -10.25 -4.84 23.18
C ALA A 275 -10.21 -4.34 21.72
N LEU A 276 -10.37 -5.23 20.75
CA LEU A 276 -10.42 -4.87 19.33
C LEU A 276 -11.70 -4.14 18.95
N GLN A 277 -12.84 -4.50 19.57
CA GLN A 277 -14.09 -3.79 19.39
C GLN A 277 -13.99 -2.35 19.93
N GLU A 278 -13.43 -2.14 21.12
CA GLU A 278 -13.22 -0.81 21.68
C GLU A 278 -12.33 0.05 20.78
N MET A 279 -11.23 -0.51 20.29
CA MET A 279 -10.35 0.14 19.32
C MET A 279 -11.10 0.52 18.04
N ALA A 280 -11.88 -0.42 17.47
CA ALA A 280 -12.61 -0.19 16.23
C ALA A 280 -13.72 0.87 16.39
N ASP A 281 -14.45 0.84 17.51
CA ASP A 281 -15.47 1.84 17.85
C ASP A 281 -14.84 3.23 18.03
N ALA A 282 -13.67 3.32 18.64
CA ALA A 282 -12.92 4.57 18.78
C ALA A 282 -12.45 5.10 17.43
N ALA A 283 -11.87 4.24 16.59
CA ALA A 283 -11.37 4.62 15.26
C ALA A 283 -12.50 5.05 14.30
N ASP A 284 -13.68 4.42 14.38
CA ASP A 284 -14.85 4.84 13.59
C ASP A 284 -15.52 6.09 14.14
N GLY A 285 -15.52 6.31 15.47
CA GLY A 285 -16.15 7.46 16.11
C GLY A 285 -15.33 8.75 15.98
N ASP A 286 -14.12 8.76 16.48
CA ASP A 286 -13.12 9.85 16.35
C ASP A 286 -11.76 9.25 16.05
N PRO A 287 -11.31 9.27 14.80
CA PRO A 287 -10.07 8.61 14.39
C PRO A 287 -8.80 9.20 15.03
N GLY A 288 -8.85 10.42 15.57
CA GLY A 288 -7.68 11.13 16.09
C GLY A 288 -6.80 10.35 17.11
N PRO A 289 -7.34 9.53 18.02
CA PRO A 289 -6.52 8.75 18.95
C PRO A 289 -5.80 7.53 18.34
N ILE A 290 -6.21 7.08 17.16
CA ILE A 290 -5.68 5.86 16.53
C ILE A 290 -5.02 6.23 15.22
N SER A 291 -3.71 6.05 15.14
CA SER A 291 -2.95 6.25 13.90
C SER A 291 -2.63 4.91 13.26
N TRP A 292 -2.97 4.79 11.98
CA TRP A 292 -2.64 3.64 11.14
C TRP A 292 -1.38 3.89 10.31
N SER A 293 -0.89 5.12 10.27
CA SER A 293 0.35 5.51 9.62
C SER A 293 1.57 4.94 10.33
N PHE A 294 2.61 4.61 9.57
CA PHE A 294 3.84 4.03 10.13
C PHE A 294 5.08 4.42 9.31
N ARG A 295 6.25 4.19 9.90
CA ARG A 295 7.56 4.44 9.26
C ARG A 295 8.45 3.22 9.34
N TRP A 296 9.10 2.90 8.22
CA TRP A 296 10.21 1.95 8.14
C TRP A 296 11.46 2.65 7.60
N ASP A 297 12.61 2.40 8.21
CA ASP A 297 13.91 2.80 7.67
C ASP A 297 14.65 1.56 7.16
N ILE A 298 15.05 1.54 5.89
CA ILE A 298 15.57 0.39 5.16
C ILE A 298 16.91 0.79 4.52
N ASP A 299 18.03 0.63 5.25
CA ASP A 299 19.39 0.84 4.73
C ASP A 299 19.56 2.14 3.89
N GLY A 300 19.12 3.29 4.44
CA GLY A 300 19.19 4.60 3.79
C GLY A 300 17.95 4.99 2.97
N VAL A 301 16.99 4.08 2.82
CA VAL A 301 15.66 4.36 2.26
C VAL A 301 14.67 4.54 3.40
N ARG A 302 14.00 5.68 3.47
CA ARG A 302 12.91 5.92 4.42
C ARG A 302 11.57 5.71 3.75
N LEU A 303 10.74 4.86 4.32
CA LEU A 303 9.35 4.66 3.94
C LEU A 303 8.45 5.22 5.04
N VAL A 304 7.61 6.20 4.69
CA VAL A 304 6.54 6.73 5.54
C VAL A 304 5.21 6.42 4.87
N VAL A 305 4.38 5.60 5.49
CA VAL A 305 3.06 5.21 4.95
C VAL A 305 1.99 5.99 5.70
N LEU A 306 1.10 6.61 4.95
CA LEU A 306 0.03 7.48 5.43
C LEU A 306 -1.32 6.77 5.36
N ASP A 307 -2.10 6.85 6.42
CA ASP A 307 -3.52 6.50 6.39
C ASP A 307 -4.31 7.58 5.64
N THR A 308 -4.79 7.25 4.46
CA THR A 308 -5.57 8.16 3.61
C THR A 308 -7.06 7.85 3.61
N ARG A 309 -7.55 7.04 4.57
CA ARG A 309 -8.95 6.63 4.64
C ARG A 309 -9.59 6.89 6.00
N SER A 310 -9.08 6.29 7.07
CA SER A 310 -9.72 6.33 8.39
C SER A 310 -9.69 7.72 9.02
N GLY A 311 -8.54 8.40 8.98
CA GLY A 311 -8.31 9.71 9.58
C GLY A 311 -8.92 10.91 8.85
N ARG A 312 -9.73 10.69 7.80
CA ARG A 312 -10.32 11.78 6.99
C ARG A 312 -11.25 12.68 7.82
N ARG A 313 -11.11 13.99 7.66
CA ARG A 313 -12.06 14.99 8.13
C ARG A 313 -13.03 15.33 6.98
N LEU A 314 -14.32 15.03 7.17
CA LEU A 314 -15.32 15.04 6.10
C LEU A 314 -16.21 16.27 6.10
N THR A 315 -16.17 17.11 7.14
CA THR A 315 -16.99 18.33 7.26
C THR A 315 -16.63 19.30 6.15
N GLU A 316 -17.61 19.72 5.36
CA GLU A 316 -17.41 20.69 4.28
C GLU A 316 -16.80 22.00 4.80
N GLY A 317 -15.84 22.54 4.06
CA GLY A 317 -15.03 23.69 4.47
C GLY A 317 -13.87 23.39 5.45
N ARG A 318 -13.79 22.15 5.96
CA ARG A 318 -12.70 21.64 6.80
C ARG A 318 -12.28 20.24 6.41
N ARG A 319 -12.49 19.87 5.16
CA ARG A 319 -12.13 18.54 4.65
C ARG A 319 -10.60 18.39 4.68
N ALA A 320 -10.14 17.28 5.25
CA ALA A 320 -8.72 16.93 5.26
C ALA A 320 -8.55 15.42 5.02
N MET A 321 -7.48 15.06 4.30
CA MET A 321 -7.12 13.66 4.03
C MET A 321 -6.56 13.00 5.29
N LEU A 322 -5.79 13.71 6.07
CA LEU A 322 -5.30 13.35 7.40
C LEU A 322 -5.74 14.44 8.37
N ASP A 323 -6.01 14.09 9.61
CA ASP A 323 -6.23 15.09 10.63
C ASP A 323 -4.93 15.85 11.00
N ASP A 324 -5.03 16.87 11.85
CA ASP A 324 -3.88 17.72 12.15
C ASP A 324 -2.77 17.01 12.94
N ASP A 325 -3.12 16.08 13.83
CA ASP A 325 -2.18 15.34 14.65
C ASP A 325 -1.42 14.31 13.80
N GLU A 326 -2.14 13.60 12.93
CA GLU A 326 -1.54 12.65 12.01
C GLU A 326 -0.68 13.34 10.94
N PHE A 327 -1.13 14.49 10.44
CA PHE A 327 -0.30 15.28 9.52
C PHE A 327 0.97 15.80 10.22
N ALA A 328 0.88 16.25 11.47
CA ALA A 328 2.06 16.66 12.25
C ALA A 328 3.01 15.48 12.52
N TRP A 329 2.47 14.27 12.72
CA TRP A 329 3.27 13.06 12.80
C TRP A 329 3.99 12.79 11.47
N ALA A 330 3.28 12.87 10.34
CA ALA A 330 3.85 12.70 9.00
C ALA A 330 4.97 13.70 8.72
N GLU A 331 4.79 14.99 9.06
CA GLU A 331 5.82 16.03 8.95
C GLU A 331 7.08 15.66 9.73
N ARG A 332 6.93 15.19 10.98
CA ARG A 332 8.07 14.71 11.80
C ARG A 332 8.73 13.48 11.19
N ALA A 333 7.93 12.46 10.83
CA ALA A 333 8.43 11.20 10.28
C ALA A 333 9.23 11.40 8.97
N ILE A 334 8.80 12.35 8.14
CA ILE A 334 9.46 12.72 6.88
C ILE A 334 10.73 13.54 7.13
N SER A 335 10.68 14.51 8.06
CA SER A 335 11.73 15.52 8.23
C SER A 335 12.80 15.15 9.25
N GLU A 336 12.46 14.31 10.25
CA GLU A 336 13.39 13.88 11.29
C GLU A 336 14.58 13.14 10.67
N ASP A 337 15.79 13.56 11.00
CA ASP A 337 17.04 12.96 10.49
C ASP A 337 17.07 12.79 8.95
N ALA A 338 16.40 13.67 8.21
CA ALA A 338 16.33 13.61 6.75
C ALA A 338 17.74 13.60 6.09
N HIS A 339 18.75 14.15 6.76
CA HIS A 339 20.15 14.14 6.31
C HIS A 339 20.79 12.74 6.25
N GLN A 340 20.19 11.73 6.91
CA GLN A 340 20.61 10.32 6.88
C GLN A 340 19.84 9.51 5.84
N THR A 341 18.81 10.12 5.22
CA THR A 341 17.94 9.47 4.25
C THR A 341 18.45 9.71 2.84
N ALA A 342 18.90 8.67 2.16
CA ALA A 342 19.32 8.77 0.76
C ALA A 342 18.11 8.88 -0.19
N HIS A 343 17.02 8.17 0.10
CA HIS A 343 15.79 8.16 -0.67
C HIS A 343 14.58 8.20 0.26
N LEU A 344 13.58 9.02 -0.08
CA LEU A 344 12.32 9.12 0.66
C LEU A 344 11.17 8.52 -0.14
N LEU A 345 10.48 7.56 0.46
CA LEU A 345 9.27 6.95 -0.05
C LEU A 345 8.09 7.34 0.84
N ILE A 346 6.98 7.76 0.24
CA ILE A 346 5.74 8.05 0.92
C ILE A 346 4.68 7.12 0.35
N GLY A 347 4.17 6.19 1.17
CA GLY A 347 3.06 5.32 0.81
C GLY A 347 1.73 6.02 1.08
N SER A 348 0.84 5.98 0.12
CA SER A 348 -0.55 6.46 0.19
C SER A 348 -1.38 5.53 -0.66
N SER A 349 -2.46 4.95 -0.13
CA SER A 349 -3.29 4.06 -0.96
C SER A 349 -3.77 4.81 -2.21
N LEU A 350 -4.20 6.04 -2.05
CA LEU A 350 -4.67 6.93 -3.12
C LEU A 350 -3.54 7.74 -3.78
N PRO A 351 -3.52 7.89 -5.10
CA PRO A 351 -2.57 8.75 -5.79
C PRO A 351 -2.69 10.23 -5.40
N TRP A 352 -1.55 10.82 -5.02
CA TRP A 352 -1.45 12.26 -4.78
C TRP A 352 -1.55 13.08 -6.07
N LEU A 353 -0.84 12.66 -7.15
CA LEU A 353 -0.87 13.31 -8.46
C LEU A 353 -1.64 12.45 -9.48
N LEU A 354 -2.89 12.78 -9.72
CA LEU A 354 -3.73 12.16 -10.74
C LEU A 354 -3.49 12.72 -12.15
N ALA A 355 -4.15 12.13 -13.14
CA ALA A 355 -4.29 12.76 -14.44
C ALA A 355 -4.86 14.18 -14.27
N PRO A 356 -4.25 15.24 -14.87
CA PRO A 356 -4.63 16.62 -14.59
C PRO A 356 -6.12 16.91 -14.84
N ALA A 357 -6.73 16.30 -15.86
CA ALA A 357 -8.16 16.48 -16.11
C ALA A 357 -9.03 15.91 -14.98
N ILE A 358 -8.66 14.76 -14.40
CA ILE A 358 -9.38 14.15 -13.27
C ILE A 358 -9.17 14.99 -12.01
N HIS A 359 -7.96 15.42 -11.74
CA HIS A 359 -7.65 16.31 -10.62
C HIS A 359 -8.55 17.57 -10.65
N ASP A 360 -8.65 18.22 -11.81
CA ASP A 360 -9.42 19.44 -11.98
C ASP A 360 -10.92 19.20 -11.77
N VAL A 361 -11.46 18.09 -12.28
CA VAL A 361 -12.86 17.71 -12.06
C VAL A 361 -13.14 17.48 -10.58
N GLN A 362 -12.25 16.77 -9.87
CA GLN A 362 -12.41 16.55 -8.43
C GLN A 362 -12.36 17.87 -7.64
N SER A 363 -11.41 18.75 -7.94
CA SER A 363 -11.32 20.07 -7.29
C SER A 363 -12.55 20.93 -7.56
N ALA A 364 -13.08 20.91 -8.78
CA ALA A 364 -14.32 21.65 -9.13
C ALA A 364 -15.55 21.08 -8.40
N ASN A 365 -15.65 19.75 -8.30
CA ASN A 365 -16.71 19.09 -7.55
C ASN A 365 -16.62 19.43 -6.05
N ALA A 366 -15.43 19.34 -5.45
CA ALA A 366 -15.21 19.69 -4.04
C ALA A 366 -15.61 21.16 -3.77
N ALA A 367 -15.25 22.09 -4.65
CA ALA A 367 -15.66 23.48 -4.56
C ALA A 367 -17.18 23.69 -4.73
N ALA A 368 -17.86 22.87 -5.51
CA ALA A 368 -19.32 22.90 -5.61
C ALA A 368 -20.00 22.37 -4.35
N CYS A 369 -19.52 21.27 -3.80
CA CYS A 369 -20.02 20.67 -2.56
C CYS A 369 -19.83 21.60 -1.36
N SER A 370 -18.69 22.30 -1.26
CA SER A 370 -18.43 23.28 -0.18
C SER A 370 -19.40 24.47 -0.19
N ARG A 371 -20.06 24.74 -1.35
CA ARG A 371 -21.14 25.73 -1.50
C ARG A 371 -22.53 25.15 -1.28
N GLY A 372 -22.64 23.89 -0.82
CA GLY A 372 -23.90 23.21 -0.53
C GLY A 372 -24.60 22.59 -1.75
N SER A 373 -23.87 22.23 -2.82
CA SER A 373 -24.44 21.61 -4.01
C SER A 373 -24.84 20.15 -3.77
N ALA A 374 -26.15 19.88 -3.64
CA ALA A 374 -26.66 18.50 -3.56
C ALA A 374 -26.37 17.67 -4.85
N LEU A 375 -26.35 18.34 -6.02
CA LEU A 375 -25.97 17.69 -7.27
C LEU A 375 -24.46 17.34 -7.25
N GLY A 376 -23.63 18.26 -6.73
CA GLY A 376 -22.18 17.99 -6.54
C GLY A 376 -21.94 16.76 -5.69
N GLU A 377 -22.66 16.62 -4.58
CA GLU A 377 -22.54 15.45 -3.70
C GLU A 377 -22.94 14.13 -4.38
N ARG A 378 -24.03 14.13 -5.15
CA ARG A 378 -24.44 12.95 -5.95
C ARG A 378 -23.38 12.57 -6.98
N ILE A 379 -22.76 13.57 -7.63
CA ILE A 379 -21.68 13.36 -8.60
C ILE A 379 -20.44 12.82 -7.88
N ARG A 380 -20.12 13.34 -6.68
CA ARG A 380 -19.00 12.87 -5.85
C ARG A 380 -19.09 11.38 -5.59
N GLN A 381 -20.24 10.92 -5.06
CA GLN A 381 -20.48 9.52 -4.74
C GLN A 381 -20.62 8.62 -5.99
N ALA A 382 -21.09 9.15 -7.12
CA ALA A 382 -21.28 8.36 -8.34
C ALA A 382 -20.02 8.18 -9.19
N LEU A 383 -18.98 8.98 -8.98
CA LEU A 383 -17.73 9.02 -9.74
C LEU A 383 -16.50 8.92 -8.85
N ASP A 384 -16.64 8.48 -7.61
CA ASP A 384 -15.57 8.23 -6.65
C ASP A 384 -14.57 9.41 -6.58
N LEU A 385 -15.13 10.64 -6.39
CA LEU A 385 -14.32 11.86 -6.39
C LEU A 385 -13.74 12.12 -5.00
N GLU A 386 -12.79 11.28 -4.60
CA GLU A 386 -12.33 11.15 -3.21
C GLU A 386 -10.80 11.20 -3.03
N HIS A 387 -10.05 11.42 -4.09
CA HIS A 387 -8.60 11.48 -4.01
C HIS A 387 -8.11 12.81 -3.43
N TRP A 388 -6.80 12.99 -3.32
CA TRP A 388 -6.18 14.18 -2.74
C TRP A 388 -6.67 15.51 -3.33
N ALA A 389 -7.11 15.53 -4.61
CA ALA A 389 -7.71 16.70 -5.26
C ALA A 389 -9.03 17.16 -4.64
N ALA A 390 -9.79 16.24 -4.03
CA ALA A 390 -11.01 16.54 -3.28
C ALA A 390 -10.74 17.05 -1.86
N PHE A 391 -9.48 17.04 -1.40
CA PHE A 391 -8.99 17.50 -0.11
C PHE A 391 -7.86 18.52 -0.31
N GLU A 392 -8.21 19.66 -0.92
CA GLU A 392 -7.25 20.65 -1.44
C GLU A 392 -6.25 21.13 -0.40
N ASP A 393 -6.66 21.35 0.86
CA ASP A 393 -5.75 21.82 1.92
C ASP A 393 -4.69 20.76 2.23
N SER A 394 -5.06 19.49 2.31
CA SER A 394 -4.10 18.39 2.51
C SER A 394 -3.17 18.23 1.32
N PHE A 395 -3.69 18.34 0.09
CA PHE A 395 -2.87 18.35 -1.12
C PHE A 395 -1.81 19.45 -1.07
N ARG A 396 -2.21 20.67 -0.71
CA ARG A 396 -1.34 21.85 -0.59
C ARG A 396 -0.31 21.71 0.53
N ARG A 397 -0.72 21.19 1.70
CA ARG A 397 0.19 20.93 2.84
C ARG A 397 1.27 19.95 2.44
N LEU A 398 0.91 18.82 1.83
CA LEU A 398 1.89 17.82 1.37
C LEU A 398 2.80 18.40 0.28
N ALA A 399 2.27 19.16 -0.69
CA ALA A 399 3.07 19.82 -1.72
C ALA A 399 4.09 20.79 -1.12
N THR A 400 3.72 21.53 -0.08
CA THR A 400 4.59 22.46 0.62
C THR A 400 5.71 21.72 1.37
N LEU A 401 5.35 20.66 2.10
CA LEU A 401 6.31 19.81 2.83
C LEU A 401 7.34 19.21 1.86
N LEU A 402 6.88 18.60 0.75
CA LEU A 402 7.78 17.96 -0.20
C LEU A 402 8.70 18.94 -0.92
N ARG A 403 8.23 20.18 -1.21
CA ARG A 403 9.09 21.25 -1.72
C ARG A 403 10.19 21.63 -0.72
N GLN A 404 9.84 21.76 0.57
CA GLN A 404 10.81 22.07 1.61
C GLN A 404 11.87 20.97 1.75
N VAL A 405 11.45 19.71 1.76
CA VAL A 405 12.37 18.56 1.82
C VAL A 405 13.24 18.49 0.56
N ALA A 406 12.67 18.73 -0.63
CA ALA A 406 13.40 18.70 -1.89
C ALA A 406 14.46 19.79 -2.02
N ALA A 407 14.20 20.98 -1.45
CA ALA A 407 15.09 22.13 -1.47
C ALA A 407 16.13 22.14 -0.33
N ALA A 408 16.08 21.19 0.59
CA ALA A 408 16.98 21.16 1.74
C ALA A 408 18.45 20.92 1.31
N PRO A 409 19.47 21.48 2.00
CA PRO A 409 20.88 21.31 1.62
C PRO A 409 21.37 19.85 1.55
N ARG A 410 20.74 18.97 2.30
CA ARG A 410 21.00 17.51 2.32
C ARG A 410 19.73 16.74 1.96
N ALA A 411 19.05 17.19 0.91
CA ALA A 411 17.84 16.54 0.44
C ALA A 411 18.10 15.08 0.00
N PRO A 412 17.11 14.19 0.16
CA PRO A 412 17.15 12.86 -0.43
C PRO A 412 17.43 12.92 -1.95
N ALA A 413 18.09 11.93 -2.51
CA ALA A 413 18.34 11.87 -3.96
C ALA A 413 17.05 11.80 -4.77
N THR A 414 16.02 11.14 -4.23
CA THR A 414 14.66 11.10 -4.78
C THR A 414 13.62 11.16 -3.67
N ILE A 415 12.47 11.73 -4.00
CA ILE A 415 11.26 11.68 -3.21
C ILE A 415 10.20 11.02 -4.10
N SER A 416 9.61 9.90 -3.65
CA SER A 416 8.63 9.16 -4.44
C SER A 416 7.37 8.89 -3.60
N VAL A 417 6.22 9.35 -4.08
CA VAL A 417 4.92 8.98 -3.54
C VAL A 417 4.46 7.71 -4.25
N LEU A 418 4.30 6.64 -3.49
CA LEU A 418 3.88 5.32 -3.96
C LEU A 418 2.39 5.15 -3.71
N SER A 419 1.63 4.69 -4.70
CA SER A 419 0.17 4.55 -4.56
C SER A 419 -0.41 3.40 -5.38
N GLY A 420 -1.68 3.10 -5.09
CA GLY A 420 -2.48 2.09 -5.73
C GLY A 420 -3.80 2.59 -6.31
N ASP A 421 -4.90 1.92 -5.96
CA ASP A 421 -6.30 2.26 -6.14
C ASP A 421 -6.79 2.32 -7.61
N VAL A 422 -6.29 3.22 -8.42
CA VAL A 422 -6.84 3.66 -9.71
C VAL A 422 -6.75 2.66 -10.87
N HIS A 423 -6.45 1.40 -10.62
CA HIS A 423 -6.44 0.28 -11.57
C HIS A 423 -5.64 0.51 -12.86
N HIS A 424 -4.63 1.39 -12.82
CA HIS A 424 -3.63 1.55 -13.88
C HIS A 424 -2.32 2.06 -13.30
N SER A 425 -1.21 1.62 -13.89
CA SER A 425 0.12 2.01 -13.42
C SER A 425 0.67 3.19 -14.23
N TYR A 426 1.33 4.13 -13.57
CA TYR A 426 1.98 5.27 -14.22
C TYR A 426 3.07 5.89 -13.38
N VAL A 427 3.87 6.74 -14.03
CA VAL A 427 4.85 7.62 -13.38
C VAL A 427 4.57 9.05 -13.79
N ALA A 428 4.35 9.91 -12.80
CA ALA A 428 4.29 11.36 -12.98
C ALA A 428 5.43 12.03 -12.20
N ARG A 429 5.87 13.20 -12.66
CA ARG A 429 6.88 14.02 -11.99
C ARG A 429 6.32 15.39 -11.68
N ALA A 430 6.42 15.80 -10.42
CA ALA A 430 6.12 17.14 -9.99
C ALA A 430 7.21 18.12 -10.46
N GLU A 431 6.82 19.34 -10.81
CA GLU A 431 7.72 20.42 -11.17
C GLU A 431 8.10 21.19 -9.90
N VAL A 432 9.17 20.73 -9.26
CA VAL A 432 9.74 21.30 -8.04
C VAL A 432 11.23 21.51 -8.22
N GLU A 433 11.78 22.51 -7.52
CA GLU A 433 13.22 22.72 -7.45
C GLU A 433 13.89 21.76 -6.47
N GLY A 434 15.15 21.42 -6.69
CA GLY A 434 15.91 20.51 -5.84
C GLY A 434 15.76 19.04 -6.25
N SER A 435 15.56 18.17 -5.27
CA SER A 435 15.42 16.74 -5.50
C SER A 435 14.17 16.40 -6.32
N PRO A 436 14.24 15.46 -7.27
CA PRO A 436 13.08 15.07 -8.07
C PRO A 436 12.00 14.44 -7.21
N VAL A 437 10.76 14.91 -7.39
CA VAL A 437 9.57 14.37 -6.72
C VAL A 437 8.70 13.64 -7.75
N HIS A 438 8.41 12.38 -7.48
CA HIS A 438 7.65 11.50 -8.38
C HIS A 438 6.39 10.97 -7.70
N GLN A 439 5.33 10.80 -8.48
CA GLN A 439 4.22 9.91 -8.19
C GLN A 439 4.43 8.60 -8.95
N LEU A 440 4.43 7.49 -8.24
CA LEU A 440 4.57 6.14 -8.79
C LEU A 440 3.33 5.35 -8.40
N VAL A 441 2.56 4.92 -9.39
CA VAL A 441 1.33 4.14 -9.15
C VAL A 441 1.49 2.75 -9.73
N SER A 442 1.22 1.72 -8.92
CA SER A 442 1.26 0.31 -9.33
C SER A 442 -0.05 -0.38 -8.93
N SER A 443 -0.98 -0.46 -9.88
CA SER A 443 -2.33 -1.00 -9.72
C SER A 443 -2.90 -1.45 -11.08
N PRO A 444 -3.70 -2.52 -11.12
CA PRO A 444 -3.88 -3.53 -10.09
C PRO A 444 -2.80 -4.63 -10.15
N VAL A 445 -2.64 -5.38 -9.07
CA VAL A 445 -1.82 -6.60 -9.09
C VAL A 445 -2.60 -7.82 -9.55
N HIS A 446 -3.89 -7.87 -9.22
CA HIS A 446 -4.81 -8.92 -9.66
C HIS A 446 -6.26 -8.43 -9.62
N HIS A 447 -6.69 -7.72 -10.68
CA HIS A 447 -8.07 -7.22 -10.81
C HIS A 447 -8.40 -6.96 -12.28
N PRO A 448 -9.61 -7.31 -12.77
CA PRO A 448 -10.02 -7.02 -14.15
C PRO A 448 -10.31 -5.53 -14.31
N VAL A 449 -9.85 -4.96 -15.43
CA VAL A 449 -10.13 -3.56 -15.78
C VAL A 449 -11.03 -3.52 -17.02
N PRO A 450 -12.22 -2.92 -16.95
CA PRO A 450 -13.09 -2.78 -18.11
C PRO A 450 -12.43 -1.97 -19.23
N TRP A 451 -12.61 -2.39 -20.49
CA TRP A 451 -11.99 -1.72 -21.63
C TRP A 451 -12.38 -0.24 -21.78
N TYR A 452 -13.61 0.13 -21.40
CA TYR A 452 -14.08 1.52 -21.47
C TYR A 452 -13.37 2.41 -20.44
N ALA A 453 -13.06 1.89 -19.25
CA ALA A 453 -12.27 2.59 -18.26
C ALA A 453 -10.84 2.84 -18.78
N THR A 454 -10.24 1.85 -19.45
CA THR A 454 -8.95 1.99 -20.12
C THR A 454 -8.91 3.15 -21.11
N VAL A 455 -9.96 3.32 -21.91
CA VAL A 455 -10.06 4.43 -22.88
C VAL A 455 -10.21 5.77 -22.15
N ALA A 456 -11.12 5.85 -21.19
CA ALA A 456 -11.37 7.07 -20.42
C ALA A 456 -10.10 7.57 -19.69
N LEU A 457 -9.39 6.67 -19.03
CA LEU A 457 -8.15 7.00 -18.32
C LEU A 457 -7.02 7.46 -19.26
N ARG A 458 -6.87 6.87 -20.46
CA ARG A 458 -5.93 7.37 -21.46
C ARG A 458 -6.25 8.79 -21.90
N VAL A 459 -7.55 9.07 -22.13
CA VAL A 459 -8.00 10.39 -22.55
C VAL A 459 -7.82 11.44 -21.45
N ALA A 460 -7.95 11.06 -20.18
CA ALA A 460 -7.74 11.95 -19.04
C ALA A 460 -6.30 12.50 -18.93
N TRP A 461 -5.32 11.78 -19.46
CA TRP A 461 -3.93 12.23 -19.56
C TRP A 461 -3.63 13.05 -20.83
N TRP A 462 -4.60 13.24 -21.71
CA TRP A 462 -4.37 13.99 -22.96
C TRP A 462 -4.30 15.49 -22.69
N GLY A 463 -3.17 16.10 -23.00
CA GLY A 463 -2.86 17.49 -22.68
C GLY A 463 -3.90 18.50 -23.15
N PRO A 464 -4.42 18.46 -24.41
CA PRO A 464 -5.46 19.37 -24.86
C PRO A 464 -6.77 19.27 -24.05
N LEU A 465 -7.20 18.05 -23.66
CA LEU A 465 -8.36 17.87 -22.78
C LEU A 465 -8.08 18.48 -21.40
N ALA A 466 -6.92 18.16 -20.81
CA ALA A 466 -6.54 18.70 -19.51
C ALA A 466 -6.53 20.24 -19.53
N ALA A 467 -6.01 20.88 -20.59
CA ALA A 467 -6.01 22.33 -20.74
C ALA A 467 -7.44 22.91 -20.89
N ALA A 468 -8.32 22.21 -21.63
CA ALA A 468 -9.71 22.63 -21.79
C ALA A 468 -10.48 22.51 -20.45
N VAL A 469 -10.34 21.39 -19.73
CA VAL A 469 -10.94 21.18 -18.40
C VAL A 469 -10.42 22.24 -17.43
N ARG A 470 -9.12 22.48 -17.36
CA ARG A 470 -8.50 23.50 -16.51
C ARG A 470 -9.09 24.88 -16.81
N SER A 471 -9.24 25.24 -18.10
CA SER A 471 -9.83 26.52 -18.50
C SER A 471 -11.30 26.66 -18.05
N ALA A 472 -12.08 25.57 -18.12
CA ALA A 472 -13.45 25.57 -17.65
C ALA A 472 -13.51 25.71 -16.11
N VAL A 473 -12.69 24.96 -15.39
CA VAL A 473 -12.64 24.94 -13.92
C VAL A 473 -12.21 26.29 -13.36
N ARG A 474 -11.24 26.99 -14.00
CA ARG A 474 -10.88 28.37 -13.65
C ARG A 474 -12.06 29.34 -13.78
N ARG A 475 -12.91 29.18 -14.82
CA ARG A 475 -14.13 30.01 -14.98
C ARG A 475 -15.16 29.77 -13.90
N LEU A 476 -15.13 28.59 -13.25
CA LEU A 476 -15.95 28.28 -12.08
C LEU A 476 -15.34 28.83 -10.75
N GLY A 477 -14.23 29.54 -10.83
CA GLY A 477 -13.58 30.17 -9.68
C GLY A 477 -12.72 29.24 -8.84
N VAL A 478 -12.30 28.09 -9.38
CA VAL A 478 -11.38 27.16 -8.71
C VAL A 478 -9.94 27.56 -9.04
N ALA A 479 -9.11 27.69 -8.02
CA ALA A 479 -7.70 28.03 -8.16
C ALA A 479 -6.90 26.94 -8.87
N ASP A 480 -5.72 27.31 -9.38
CA ASP A 480 -4.78 26.33 -9.89
C ASP A 480 -4.22 25.46 -8.76
N PRO A 481 -3.89 24.18 -9.03
CA PRO A 481 -3.26 23.33 -8.03
C PRO A 481 -1.95 23.93 -7.51
N ALA A 482 -1.62 23.59 -6.28
CA ALA A 482 -0.43 24.12 -5.59
C ALA A 482 0.89 23.85 -6.34
N LEU A 483 0.92 22.87 -7.22
CA LEU A 483 2.07 22.55 -8.09
C LEU A 483 1.58 22.01 -9.44
N SER A 484 2.47 22.03 -10.44
CA SER A 484 2.27 21.37 -11.73
C SER A 484 3.03 20.05 -11.78
N TRP A 485 2.55 19.13 -12.61
CA TRP A 485 3.20 17.85 -12.86
C TRP A 485 2.93 17.35 -14.27
N ARG A 486 3.74 16.42 -14.70
CA ARG A 486 3.60 15.79 -16.02
C ARG A 486 3.75 14.29 -15.94
N LEU A 487 3.05 13.60 -16.83
CA LEU A 487 3.23 12.17 -17.05
C LEU A 487 4.61 11.91 -17.65
N LEU A 488 5.37 11.01 -17.03
CA LEU A 488 6.63 10.51 -17.59
C LEU A 488 6.43 9.21 -18.34
N ARG A 489 5.61 8.30 -17.79
CA ARG A 489 5.30 6.99 -18.37
C ARG A 489 3.89 6.52 -17.99
N GLY A 490 3.27 5.77 -18.87
CA GLY A 490 1.92 5.24 -18.70
C GLY A 490 0.86 6.00 -19.49
N PRO A 491 -0.43 5.75 -19.22
CA PRO A 491 -0.93 4.71 -18.33
C PRO A 491 -0.67 3.30 -18.86
N VAL A 492 -0.31 2.37 -17.96
CA VAL A 492 -0.13 0.94 -18.22
C VAL A 492 -1.28 0.19 -17.58
N PHE A 493 -1.92 -0.72 -18.32
CA PHE A 493 -3.09 -1.48 -17.89
C PHE A 493 -2.79 -2.97 -17.82
N GLY A 494 -3.56 -3.67 -16.98
CA GLY A 494 -3.43 -5.09 -16.69
C GLY A 494 -2.66 -5.33 -15.39
N ASN A 495 -2.69 -6.57 -14.93
CA ASN A 495 -2.07 -6.97 -13.66
C ASN A 495 -0.56 -6.69 -13.69
N ALA A 496 -0.08 -5.88 -12.78
CA ALA A 496 1.29 -5.39 -12.78
C ALA A 496 1.89 -5.28 -11.36
N VAL A 497 3.20 -5.29 -11.29
CA VAL A 497 3.98 -5.08 -10.08
C VAL A 497 5.13 -4.13 -10.37
N ALA A 498 5.48 -3.30 -9.40
CA ALA A 498 6.57 -2.34 -9.51
C ALA A 498 7.72 -2.71 -8.57
N THR A 499 8.94 -2.61 -9.08
CA THR A 499 10.18 -2.78 -8.31
C THR A 499 11.00 -1.51 -8.37
N LEU A 500 11.29 -0.93 -7.19
CA LEU A 500 12.24 0.14 -6.99
C LEU A 500 13.58 -0.44 -6.57
N THR A 501 14.65 -0.02 -7.20
CA THR A 501 16.02 -0.38 -6.84
C THR A 501 16.83 0.86 -6.54
N PHE A 502 17.42 0.92 -5.33
CA PHE A 502 18.21 2.02 -4.84
C PHE A 502 19.67 1.59 -4.68
N SER A 503 20.59 2.36 -5.23
CA SER A 503 22.02 2.15 -5.09
C SER A 503 22.69 3.49 -4.78
N ASP A 504 23.15 3.69 -3.56
CA ASP A 504 23.65 4.97 -3.06
C ASP A 504 22.64 6.12 -3.32
N ARG A 505 22.93 7.01 -4.26
CA ARG A 505 22.05 8.12 -4.65
C ARG A 505 21.32 7.89 -5.98
N SER A 506 21.46 6.73 -6.59
CA SER A 506 20.72 6.36 -7.80
C SER A 506 19.44 5.59 -7.45
N ALA A 507 18.40 5.77 -8.25
CA ALA A 507 17.13 5.08 -8.11
C ALA A 507 16.57 4.70 -9.46
N GLU A 508 16.14 3.46 -9.59
CA GLU A 508 15.52 2.92 -10.78
C GLU A 508 14.15 2.31 -10.44
N LEU A 509 13.18 2.51 -11.32
CA LEU A 509 11.88 1.88 -11.27
C LEU A 509 11.69 0.95 -12.48
N VAL A 510 11.20 -0.26 -12.22
CA VAL A 510 10.76 -1.20 -13.25
C VAL A 510 9.30 -1.56 -13.02
N PHE A 511 8.45 -1.34 -14.02
CA PHE A 511 7.11 -1.93 -14.07
C PHE A 511 7.14 -3.20 -14.88
N GLU A 512 6.54 -4.25 -14.33
CA GLU A 512 6.37 -5.55 -14.98
C GLU A 512 4.90 -5.94 -14.94
N ARG A 513 4.41 -6.45 -16.06
CA ARG A 513 3.02 -6.88 -16.24
C ARG A 513 2.96 -8.38 -16.42
N SER A 514 1.88 -9.00 -15.97
CA SER A 514 1.61 -10.39 -16.32
C SER A 514 1.38 -10.53 -17.83
N GLY A 515 2.24 -11.31 -18.46
CA GLY A 515 2.18 -11.59 -19.89
C GLY A 515 1.31 -12.82 -20.23
N PRO A 516 0.90 -12.98 -21.49
CA PRO A 516 0.13 -14.13 -21.95
C PRO A 516 0.87 -15.47 -21.76
N SER A 517 2.20 -15.42 -21.69
CA SER A 517 3.07 -16.58 -21.43
C SER A 517 3.02 -17.09 -19.98
N GLY A 518 2.29 -16.41 -19.08
CA GLY A 518 2.32 -16.71 -17.64
C GLY A 518 3.65 -16.29 -16.98
N GLN A 519 4.32 -15.30 -17.53
CA GLN A 519 5.54 -14.71 -16.97
C GLN A 519 5.39 -13.19 -16.84
N LEU A 520 6.21 -12.58 -15.98
CA LEU A 520 6.30 -11.13 -15.89
C LEU A 520 7.11 -10.59 -17.08
N GLU A 521 6.52 -9.61 -17.76
CA GLU A 521 7.14 -8.91 -18.88
C GLU A 521 7.45 -7.46 -18.47
N PRO A 522 8.70 -6.98 -18.60
CA PRO A 522 9.03 -5.61 -18.31
C PRO A 522 8.33 -4.67 -19.31
N VAL A 523 7.53 -3.74 -18.80
CA VAL A 523 6.80 -2.74 -19.62
C VAL A 523 7.58 -1.45 -19.69
N THR A 524 8.25 -1.07 -18.60
CA THR A 524 8.93 0.20 -18.47
C THR A 524 10.05 0.11 -17.46
N ARG A 525 11.18 0.76 -17.79
CA ARG A 525 12.32 0.99 -16.91
C ARG A 525 12.65 2.48 -16.94
N ILE A 526 12.77 3.11 -15.76
CA ILE A 526 13.01 4.55 -15.61
C ILE A 526 14.06 4.80 -14.53
N GLU A 527 15.07 5.59 -14.85
CA GLU A 527 15.93 6.20 -13.86
C GLU A 527 15.20 7.40 -13.21
N LEU A 528 15.00 7.34 -11.90
CA LEU A 528 14.39 8.41 -11.11
C LEU A 528 15.44 9.44 -10.62
N ALA A 529 16.67 8.97 -10.35
CA ALA A 529 17.87 9.76 -10.16
C ALA A 529 19.09 8.93 -10.61
N GLY A 530 19.99 9.55 -11.37
CA GLY A 530 21.26 8.96 -11.79
C GLY A 530 22.43 9.76 -11.21
N LEU A 531 23.62 9.15 -11.18
CA LEU A 531 24.86 9.87 -10.97
C LEU A 531 24.98 10.91 -12.10
N SER A 532 25.08 12.20 -11.74
CA SER A 532 25.25 13.30 -12.69
C SER A 532 26.50 13.03 -13.53
N THR A 533 26.33 12.40 -14.69
CA THR A 533 27.37 12.39 -15.70
C THR A 533 27.48 13.82 -16.17
N THR A 534 28.47 14.55 -15.64
CA THR A 534 28.92 15.82 -16.19
C THR A 534 28.96 15.66 -17.70
N CYS A 535 28.17 16.46 -18.38
CA CYS A 535 28.08 16.53 -19.83
C CYS A 535 29.49 16.78 -20.40
N GLN A 536 30.19 15.72 -20.81
CA GLN A 536 31.35 15.87 -21.68
C GLN A 536 30.81 16.34 -23.03
N ARG A 537 30.95 17.63 -23.30
CA ARG A 537 30.83 18.19 -24.65
C ARG A 537 31.71 17.33 -25.56
N PRO A 538 31.22 16.85 -26.71
CA PRO A 538 32.08 16.21 -27.67
C PRO A 538 33.16 17.23 -28.08
N ALA A 539 34.42 16.81 -27.95
CA ALA A 539 35.57 17.58 -28.41
C ALA A 539 35.40 17.84 -29.91
N THR A 540 35.30 19.10 -30.28
CA THR A 540 35.37 19.55 -31.66
C THR A 540 36.75 19.21 -32.21
N THR A 541 36.80 18.23 -33.12
CA THR A 541 38.01 17.89 -33.92
C THR A 541 38.43 19.11 -34.72
N PRO A 542 39.69 19.56 -34.65
CA PRO A 542 40.18 20.66 -35.52
C PRO A 542 40.13 20.20 -36.97
N ARG A 543 39.52 21.03 -37.83
CA ARG A 543 39.63 20.88 -39.31
C ARG A 543 41.10 21.01 -39.70
N GLN A 544 41.67 20.01 -40.30
CA GLN A 544 42.91 20.12 -41.08
C GLN A 544 42.64 21.00 -42.31
N GLU A 545 43.24 22.17 -42.36
CA GLU A 545 43.40 22.93 -43.57
C GLU A 545 44.35 22.18 -44.52
N SER A 546 43.82 21.73 -45.63
CA SER A 546 44.62 21.19 -46.74
C SER A 546 45.16 22.38 -47.55
N ASP A 547 46.45 22.65 -47.42
CA ASP A 547 47.19 23.51 -48.34
C ASP A 547 47.21 22.86 -49.73
N ARG A 548 46.69 23.59 -50.69
CA ARG A 548 46.92 23.31 -52.11
C ARG A 548 48.09 24.15 -52.58
N ARG A 549 49.13 23.50 -53.03
CA ARG A 549 49.96 23.89 -54.16
C ARG A 549 50.12 22.75 -55.10
#